data_adba19427bed1284a0b5cdf85aa4b6b2
#
_entry.id   adba19427bed1284a0b5cdf85aa4b6b2
#
_cell.length_a   1.000
_cell.length_b   1.000
_cell.length_c   1.000
_cell.angle_alpha   90.00
_cell.angle_beta   90.00
_cell.angle_gamma   90.00
#
_symmetry.space_group_name_H-M   'P 1'
#
loop_
_entity.id
_entity.type
_entity.pdbx_description
1 polymer ?
#
loop_
_entity_poly.entity_id
_entity_poly.type
_entity_poly.pdbx_seq_one_letter_code
_entity_poly.pdbx_strand_id
1 'polypeptide(L)'
;MRRTTSAGATLSFLAVCSVFSAISTASFAQQRPGSSAPQHTGDYQERKKEANESVVTIMGSGTASPYTLFAEDIQNVVDEPDVPNGLRVLPILGRGGAQSALDVLLLKGVDMGVIEADDVNAARKKEPLVFASAETRLHYITKLSNSEFQILARKDIASLKDLEGKKVSCFKALSSTGLACDKIFKMLGLNIQPLHLDQEEASAKLKSGEIDAFARYAGAPHGAFKGFKAEEGFHFLPIDGQSVSPEKFGDLIGTYSPALLKTEYYPQLIAPDKAVPTIAGSTLLVVYNWPAGGDRYNRVTKFINKFFDNIARFQGPGRQPKWAEINIAAEVPGWTRFGPAQAWLDAHKQADGGGGANTPVRAAFEEFIKARHKPGETISKEQRDALFAQFMTWWSSQKTVARQ
;
A
#
# COMPACT_ATOMS: atom_id res chain seq x y z
N MET A 1 -74.19 28.01 17.25
CA MET A 1 -74.94 29.22 16.90
C MET A 1 -74.27 29.88 15.71
N ARG A 2 -75.10 30.07 14.66
CA ARG A 2 -74.99 30.98 13.49
C ARG A 2 -73.77 30.89 12.62
N ARG A 3 -73.86 30.33 11.37
CA ARG A 3 -74.48 30.87 10.14
C ARG A 3 -73.76 32.16 9.71
N THR A 4 -73.30 32.41 8.53
CA THR A 4 -73.70 32.29 7.12
C THR A 4 -72.75 33.24 6.40
N THR A 5 -72.36 33.23 5.16
CA THR A 5 -73.00 33.14 3.83
C THR A 5 -71.90 33.46 2.82
N SER A 6 -71.59 32.72 1.75
CA SER A 6 -72.10 32.77 0.38
C SER A 6 -72.04 34.17 -0.34
N ALA A 7 -71.28 34.15 -1.47
CA ALA A 7 -71.48 34.79 -2.80
C ALA A 7 -70.21 34.62 -3.60
N GLY A 8 -70.10 34.08 -4.75
CA GLY A 8 -71.01 34.07 -5.91
C GLY A 8 -70.66 35.19 -6.86
N ALA A 9 -69.83 35.00 -7.91
CA ALA A 9 -69.84 35.75 -9.15
C ALA A 9 -68.88 35.11 -10.18
N THR A 10 -69.44 34.44 -11.11
CA THR A 10 -69.59 34.65 -12.55
C THR A 10 -68.38 34.87 -13.43
N LEU A 11 -68.32 33.95 -14.40
CA LEU A 11 -67.50 33.84 -15.60
C LEU A 11 -67.19 35.15 -16.33
N SER A 12 -66.00 35.18 -16.92
CA SER A 12 -65.79 35.73 -18.27
C SER A 12 -64.65 34.92 -18.98
N PHE A 13 -65.01 34.27 -20.06
CA PHE A 13 -64.14 33.67 -21.05
C PHE A 13 -63.44 34.78 -21.84
N LEU A 14 -62.11 34.74 -21.88
CA LEU A 14 -61.31 35.40 -22.94
C LEU A 14 -60.32 34.38 -23.49
N ALA A 15 -60.60 33.91 -24.69
CA ALA A 15 -59.72 33.10 -25.49
C ALA A 15 -58.54 33.95 -25.96
N VAL A 16 -57.35 33.61 -25.53
CA VAL A 16 -56.10 34.10 -26.09
C VAL A 16 -55.40 32.92 -26.80
N CYS A 17 -55.41 32.97 -28.12
CA CYS A 17 -54.63 32.13 -28.99
C CYS A 17 -53.15 32.37 -28.72
N SER A 18 -52.47 31.45 -28.01
CA SER A 18 -51.03 31.45 -27.85
C SER A 18 -50.44 30.55 -28.93
N VAL A 19 -49.77 31.16 -29.89
CA VAL A 19 -48.94 30.51 -30.88
C VAL A 19 -47.77 29.84 -30.13
N PHE A 20 -47.81 28.51 -30.03
CA PHE A 20 -46.65 27.73 -29.54
C PHE A 20 -45.63 27.69 -30.68
N SER A 21 -44.63 28.57 -30.62
CA SER A 21 -43.38 28.38 -31.34
C SER A 21 -42.63 27.22 -30.74
N ALA A 22 -42.61 26.08 -31.43
CA ALA A 22 -41.76 24.94 -31.10
C ALA A 22 -40.29 25.33 -31.27
N ILE A 23 -39.65 25.72 -30.21
CA ILE A 23 -38.18 25.79 -30.14
C ILE A 23 -37.69 24.34 -30.06
N SER A 24 -37.30 23.80 -31.22
CA SER A 24 -36.53 22.55 -31.28
C SER A 24 -35.18 22.79 -30.57
N THR A 25 -35.05 22.37 -29.32
CA THR A 25 -33.76 22.21 -28.68
C THR A 25 -33.04 21.06 -29.38
N ALA A 26 -32.22 21.36 -30.37
CA ALA A 26 -31.25 20.42 -30.89
C ALA A 26 -30.28 20.11 -29.75
N SER A 27 -30.47 18.97 -29.08
CA SER A 27 -29.48 18.39 -28.23
C SER A 27 -28.25 18.09 -29.08
N PHE A 28 -27.24 18.95 -29.00
CA PHE A 28 -25.90 18.60 -29.43
C PHE A 28 -25.39 17.50 -28.52
N ALA A 29 -25.76 16.27 -28.80
CA ALA A 29 -25.03 15.12 -28.35
C ALA A 29 -23.64 15.23 -28.97
N GLN A 30 -22.69 15.74 -28.21
CA GLN A 30 -21.29 15.75 -28.55
C GLN A 30 -20.88 14.28 -28.68
N GLN A 31 -20.91 13.76 -29.92
CA GLN A 31 -20.34 12.47 -30.27
C GLN A 31 -18.85 12.55 -29.88
N ARG A 32 -18.49 11.93 -28.74
CA ARG A 32 -17.10 11.56 -28.51
C ARG A 32 -16.64 10.78 -29.73
N PRO A 33 -15.43 11.05 -30.28
CA PRO A 33 -14.89 10.22 -31.34
C PRO A 33 -14.93 8.78 -30.81
N GLY A 34 -15.73 7.94 -31.43
CA GLY A 34 -15.86 6.55 -31.02
C GLY A 34 -14.51 5.88 -31.11
N SER A 35 -13.94 5.51 -29.97
CA SER A 35 -13.07 4.37 -29.97
C SER A 35 -13.97 3.21 -30.40
N SER A 36 -13.83 2.78 -31.64
CA SER A 36 -14.43 1.55 -32.11
C SER A 36 -13.79 0.44 -31.25
N ALA A 37 -14.51 -0.01 -30.23
CA ALA A 37 -14.12 -1.20 -29.50
C ALA A 37 -13.87 -2.30 -30.55
N PRO A 38 -12.75 -3.03 -30.50
CA PRO A 38 -12.47 -4.08 -31.45
C PRO A 38 -13.65 -5.06 -31.44
N GLN A 39 -14.28 -5.24 -32.61
CA GLN A 39 -15.39 -6.19 -32.75
C GLN A 39 -14.78 -7.59 -32.61
N HIS A 40 -15.02 -8.23 -31.48
CA HIS A 40 -14.73 -9.63 -31.29
C HIS A 40 -15.65 -10.45 -32.20
N THR A 41 -15.08 -11.16 -33.15
CA THR A 41 -15.80 -11.96 -34.15
C THR A 41 -16.07 -13.40 -33.70
N GLY A 42 -15.49 -13.81 -32.55
CA GLY A 42 -15.69 -15.14 -31.98
C GLY A 42 -17.06 -15.37 -31.36
N ASP A 43 -17.47 -16.63 -31.23
CA ASP A 43 -18.67 -16.98 -30.52
C ASP A 43 -18.56 -16.71 -29.01
N TYR A 44 -19.64 -16.88 -28.26
CA TYR A 44 -19.66 -16.62 -26.80
C TYR A 44 -18.62 -17.48 -26.04
N GLN A 45 -18.40 -18.72 -26.45
CA GLN A 45 -17.49 -19.64 -25.77
C GLN A 45 -16.03 -19.23 -25.99
N GLU A 46 -15.71 -18.82 -27.20
CA GLU A 46 -14.39 -18.30 -27.54
C GLU A 46 -14.08 -17.02 -26.77
N ARG A 47 -14.99 -16.05 -26.78
CA ARG A 47 -14.88 -14.80 -26.01
C ARG A 47 -14.74 -15.06 -24.50
N LYS A 48 -15.54 -16.01 -23.97
CA LYS A 48 -15.46 -16.41 -22.55
C LYS A 48 -14.11 -17.03 -22.23
N LYS A 49 -13.56 -17.86 -23.10
CA LYS A 49 -12.24 -18.48 -22.97
C LYS A 49 -11.16 -17.40 -22.96
N GLU A 50 -11.12 -16.55 -23.98
CA GLU A 50 -10.19 -15.43 -24.09
C GLU A 50 -10.19 -14.53 -22.86
N ALA A 51 -11.37 -14.11 -22.39
CA ALA A 51 -11.51 -13.26 -21.23
C ALA A 51 -10.96 -13.90 -19.94
N ASN A 52 -11.01 -15.23 -19.83
CA ASN A 52 -10.53 -15.95 -18.66
C ASN A 52 -9.05 -16.36 -18.74
N GLU A 53 -8.48 -16.44 -19.93
CA GLU A 53 -7.08 -16.85 -20.12
C GLU A 53 -6.06 -15.78 -19.70
N SER A 54 -6.47 -14.52 -19.66
CA SER A 54 -5.58 -13.40 -19.37
C SER A 54 -5.95 -12.62 -18.11
N VAL A 55 -6.91 -13.10 -17.30
CA VAL A 55 -7.29 -12.43 -16.05
C VAL A 55 -6.40 -12.85 -14.89
N VAL A 56 -5.93 -11.87 -14.11
CA VAL A 56 -5.29 -12.06 -12.81
C VAL A 56 -5.98 -11.22 -11.76
N THR A 57 -5.94 -11.69 -10.52
CA THR A 57 -6.55 -11.00 -9.39
C THR A 57 -5.51 -10.64 -8.34
N ILE A 58 -5.70 -9.49 -7.69
CA ILE A 58 -4.81 -9.00 -6.61
C ILE A 58 -5.66 -8.69 -5.38
N MET A 59 -5.46 -9.45 -4.31
CA MET A 59 -6.12 -9.23 -3.03
C MET A 59 -5.44 -8.05 -2.31
N GLY A 60 -6.22 -7.01 -2.06
CA GLY A 60 -5.85 -5.86 -1.23
C GLY A 60 -6.35 -6.01 0.21
N SER A 61 -6.84 -4.92 0.77
CA SER A 61 -7.44 -4.86 2.11
C SER A 61 -8.71 -3.99 2.06
N GLY A 62 -9.00 -3.15 3.08
CA GLY A 62 -10.10 -2.19 3.02
C GLY A 62 -9.84 -1.06 2.02
N THR A 63 -10.88 -0.33 1.63
CA THR A 63 -10.86 0.71 0.58
C THR A 63 -9.83 1.83 0.80
N ALA A 64 -9.58 2.22 2.05
CA ALA A 64 -8.58 3.25 2.38
C ALA A 64 -7.17 2.69 2.64
N SER A 65 -6.96 1.41 2.40
CA SER A 65 -5.68 0.75 2.66
C SER A 65 -4.69 0.99 1.52
N PRO A 66 -3.40 1.28 1.82
CA PRO A 66 -2.35 1.31 0.81
C PRO A 66 -2.28 0.04 -0.04
N TYR A 67 -2.64 -1.13 0.50
CA TYR A 67 -2.63 -2.40 -0.23
C TYR A 67 -3.64 -2.41 -1.38
N THR A 68 -4.83 -1.88 -1.13
CA THR A 68 -5.86 -1.72 -2.16
C THR A 68 -5.43 -0.68 -3.20
N LEU A 69 -4.87 0.45 -2.76
CA LEU A 69 -4.35 1.48 -3.66
C LEU A 69 -3.22 0.96 -4.56
N PHE A 70 -2.34 0.09 -4.07
CA PHE A 70 -1.36 -0.60 -4.92
C PHE A 70 -2.03 -1.46 -5.99
N ALA A 71 -3.04 -2.26 -5.61
CA ALA A 71 -3.75 -3.12 -6.55
C ALA A 71 -4.53 -2.32 -7.61
N GLU A 72 -5.17 -1.20 -7.21
CA GLU A 72 -5.86 -0.27 -8.11
C GLU A 72 -4.90 0.44 -9.07
N ASP A 73 -3.75 0.89 -8.57
CA ASP A 73 -2.72 1.50 -9.42
C ASP A 73 -2.15 0.51 -10.42
N ILE A 74 -1.94 -0.76 -10.01
CA ILE A 74 -1.51 -1.83 -10.92
C ILE A 74 -2.57 -2.02 -12.02
N GLN A 75 -3.85 -2.13 -11.67
CA GLN A 75 -4.93 -2.19 -12.65
C GLN A 75 -4.86 -1.00 -13.62
N ASN A 76 -4.83 0.22 -13.08
CA ASN A 76 -4.87 1.44 -13.88
C ASN A 76 -3.69 1.59 -14.86
N VAL A 77 -2.57 0.89 -14.63
CA VAL A 77 -1.37 0.98 -15.47
C VAL A 77 -1.25 -0.15 -16.46
N VAL A 78 -1.63 -1.38 -16.08
CA VAL A 78 -1.33 -2.57 -16.88
C VAL A 78 -2.56 -3.36 -17.37
N ASP A 79 -3.78 -2.98 -16.96
CA ASP A 79 -5.02 -3.58 -17.47
C ASP A 79 -5.27 -3.18 -18.93
N GLU A 80 -5.65 -4.13 -19.76
CA GLU A 80 -5.84 -3.95 -21.20
C GLU A 80 -7.24 -4.44 -21.63
N PRO A 81 -8.33 -3.80 -21.18
CA PRO A 81 -9.69 -4.28 -21.40
C PRO A 81 -10.08 -4.27 -22.89
N ASP A 82 -9.48 -3.38 -23.67
CA ASP A 82 -9.83 -3.16 -25.10
C ASP A 82 -8.88 -3.89 -26.07
N VAL A 83 -7.91 -4.64 -25.56
CA VAL A 83 -6.94 -5.39 -26.36
C VAL A 83 -7.38 -6.85 -26.45
N PRO A 84 -7.54 -7.45 -27.65
CA PRO A 84 -7.79 -8.87 -27.81
C PRO A 84 -6.73 -9.69 -27.08
N ASN A 85 -7.17 -10.64 -26.25
CA ASN A 85 -6.30 -11.39 -25.32
C ASN A 85 -5.44 -10.49 -24.40
N GLY A 86 -5.81 -9.24 -24.20
CA GLY A 86 -5.15 -8.30 -23.30
C GLY A 86 -5.15 -8.79 -21.85
N LEU A 87 -4.16 -8.36 -21.10
CA LEU A 87 -4.10 -8.64 -19.66
C LEU A 87 -5.28 -7.94 -18.96
N ARG A 88 -5.98 -8.68 -18.12
CA ARG A 88 -7.00 -8.13 -17.23
C ARG A 88 -6.54 -8.24 -15.78
N VAL A 89 -6.57 -7.15 -15.06
CA VAL A 89 -6.17 -7.08 -13.64
C VAL A 89 -7.35 -6.65 -12.80
N LEU A 90 -7.76 -7.49 -11.85
CA LEU A 90 -8.91 -7.26 -10.99
C LEU A 90 -8.46 -7.11 -9.53
N PRO A 91 -8.48 -5.89 -8.96
CA PRO A 91 -8.33 -5.68 -7.54
C PRO A 91 -9.50 -6.30 -6.76
N ILE A 92 -9.20 -6.96 -5.67
CA ILE A 92 -10.20 -7.55 -4.77
C ILE A 92 -10.03 -6.94 -3.38
N LEU A 93 -11.12 -6.46 -2.79
CA LEU A 93 -11.13 -6.01 -1.41
C LEU A 93 -11.08 -7.20 -0.46
N GLY A 94 -10.21 -7.11 0.54
CA GLY A 94 -9.99 -8.17 1.52
C GLY A 94 -9.81 -7.62 2.93
N ARG A 95 -9.25 -8.45 3.80
CA ARG A 95 -8.95 -8.08 5.19
C ARG A 95 -7.49 -7.68 5.40
N GLY A 96 -6.64 -7.95 4.40
CA GLY A 96 -5.19 -7.70 4.47
C GLY A 96 -4.46 -8.72 5.34
N GLY A 97 -3.15 -8.60 5.38
CA GLY A 97 -2.30 -9.40 6.24
C GLY A 97 -2.34 -10.89 5.96
N ALA A 98 -2.30 -11.68 7.02
CA ALA A 98 -2.34 -13.13 6.92
C ALA A 98 -3.61 -13.66 6.25
N GLN A 99 -4.74 -12.94 6.34
CA GLN A 99 -5.95 -13.33 5.63
C GLN A 99 -5.76 -13.27 4.12
N SER A 100 -5.12 -12.22 3.59
CA SER A 100 -4.79 -12.15 2.15
C SER A 100 -3.85 -13.28 1.73
N ALA A 101 -2.89 -13.67 2.58
CA ALA A 101 -2.04 -14.84 2.33
C ALA A 101 -2.85 -16.14 2.26
N LEU A 102 -3.82 -16.33 3.17
CA LEU A 102 -4.76 -17.46 3.14
C LEU A 102 -5.61 -17.47 1.88
N ASP A 103 -6.11 -16.31 1.48
CA ASP A 103 -6.95 -16.17 0.30
C ASP A 103 -6.18 -16.57 -0.97
N VAL A 104 -4.91 -16.17 -1.08
CA VAL A 104 -4.01 -16.63 -2.17
C VAL A 104 -3.76 -18.13 -2.11
N LEU A 105 -3.62 -18.70 -0.91
CA LEU A 105 -3.33 -20.14 -0.74
C LEU A 105 -4.54 -21.03 -1.01
N LEU A 106 -5.75 -20.59 -0.73
CA LEU A 106 -6.93 -21.45 -0.59
C LEU A 106 -8.07 -21.12 -1.54
N LEU A 107 -8.28 -19.85 -1.90
CA LEU A 107 -9.43 -19.44 -2.70
C LEU A 107 -9.20 -19.64 -4.20
N LYS A 108 -10.19 -20.23 -4.85
CA LYS A 108 -10.20 -20.25 -6.32
C LYS A 108 -10.41 -18.84 -6.84
N GLY A 109 -9.59 -18.43 -7.81
CA GLY A 109 -9.71 -17.11 -8.44
C GLY A 109 -8.96 -15.99 -7.74
N VAL A 110 -8.22 -16.26 -6.68
CA VAL A 110 -7.24 -15.34 -6.11
C VAL A 110 -5.84 -15.78 -6.54
N ASP A 111 -5.14 -14.93 -7.30
CA ASP A 111 -3.83 -15.25 -7.84
C ASP A 111 -2.71 -14.64 -6.99
N MET A 112 -2.89 -13.39 -6.56
CA MET A 112 -1.89 -12.59 -5.85
C MET A 112 -2.51 -11.84 -4.67
N GLY A 113 -1.66 -11.39 -3.74
CA GLY A 113 -2.09 -10.57 -2.61
C GLY A 113 -1.00 -9.62 -2.13
N VAL A 114 -1.40 -8.54 -1.50
CA VAL A 114 -0.50 -7.59 -0.84
C VAL A 114 -0.49 -7.89 0.65
N ILE A 115 0.69 -8.18 1.20
CA ILE A 115 0.89 -8.55 2.62
C ILE A 115 2.18 -7.92 3.16
N GLU A 116 2.35 -7.97 4.48
CA GLU A 116 3.65 -7.70 5.10
C GLU A 116 4.50 -8.98 5.16
N ALA A 117 5.81 -8.82 5.04
CA ALA A 117 6.75 -9.94 4.99
C ALA A 117 6.69 -10.85 6.24
N ASP A 118 6.32 -10.32 7.38
CA ASP A 118 6.23 -11.06 8.65
C ASP A 118 4.84 -11.63 8.98
N ASP A 119 3.80 -11.28 8.19
CA ASP A 119 2.41 -11.73 8.41
C ASP A 119 2.29 -13.26 8.47
N VAL A 120 2.90 -13.97 7.52
CA VAL A 120 2.81 -15.44 7.44
C VAL A 120 3.46 -16.10 8.65
N ASN A 121 4.62 -15.61 9.09
CA ASN A 121 5.31 -16.15 10.26
C ASN A 121 4.58 -15.85 11.55
N ALA A 122 3.98 -14.67 11.68
CA ALA A 122 3.16 -14.30 12.82
C ALA A 122 1.88 -15.13 12.89
N ALA A 123 1.21 -15.32 11.75
CA ALA A 123 -0.01 -16.12 11.64
C ALA A 123 0.25 -17.62 11.91
N ARG A 124 1.39 -18.17 11.47
CA ARG A 124 1.76 -19.58 11.73
C ARG A 124 1.84 -19.88 13.22
N LYS A 125 2.25 -18.93 14.05
CA LYS A 125 2.27 -19.11 15.51
C LYS A 125 0.87 -19.24 16.09
N LYS A 126 -0.14 -18.65 15.47
CA LYS A 126 -1.56 -18.72 15.88
C LYS A 126 -2.29 -19.90 15.27
N GLU A 127 -2.03 -20.18 13.98
CA GLU A 127 -2.69 -21.21 13.19
C GLU A 127 -1.67 -22.12 12.46
N PRO A 128 -0.90 -22.94 13.19
CA PRO A 128 0.23 -23.68 12.62
C PRO A 128 -0.16 -24.65 11.51
N LEU A 129 -1.31 -25.31 11.61
CA LEU A 129 -1.75 -26.26 10.58
C LEU A 129 -2.11 -25.59 9.27
N VAL A 130 -2.73 -24.41 9.31
CA VAL A 130 -3.18 -23.66 8.15
C VAL A 130 -1.98 -23.13 7.37
N PHE A 131 -0.95 -22.66 8.06
CA PHE A 131 0.26 -22.08 7.49
C PHE A 131 1.46 -23.04 7.41
N ALA A 132 1.24 -24.36 7.63
CA ALA A 132 2.33 -25.35 7.77
C ALA A 132 3.31 -25.37 6.59
N SER A 133 2.85 -25.13 5.38
CA SER A 133 3.69 -25.14 4.16
C SER A 133 3.59 -23.82 3.37
N ALA A 134 3.29 -22.72 4.06
CA ALA A 134 3.13 -21.43 3.38
C ALA A 134 4.42 -20.99 2.68
N GLU A 135 5.61 -21.24 3.27
CA GLU A 135 6.92 -20.88 2.70
C GLU A 135 7.25 -21.57 1.37
N THR A 136 6.70 -22.74 1.11
CA THR A 136 6.90 -23.47 -0.15
C THR A 136 5.83 -23.17 -1.19
N ARG A 137 4.65 -22.73 -0.74
CA ARG A 137 3.48 -22.44 -1.59
C ARG A 137 3.28 -20.97 -1.90
N LEU A 138 3.79 -20.05 -1.07
CA LEU A 138 3.75 -18.62 -1.25
C LEU A 138 5.15 -18.11 -1.62
N HIS A 139 5.24 -17.48 -2.78
CA HIS A 139 6.43 -16.78 -3.23
C HIS A 139 6.14 -15.28 -3.36
N TYR A 140 7.15 -14.43 -3.30
CA TYR A 140 6.95 -13.01 -3.59
C TYR A 140 7.34 -12.68 -5.03
N ILE A 141 6.60 -11.76 -5.65
CA ILE A 141 6.94 -11.18 -6.95
C ILE A 141 7.95 -10.06 -6.73
N THR A 142 7.61 -9.11 -5.88
CA THR A 142 8.48 -7.98 -5.54
C THR A 142 8.12 -7.38 -4.17
N LYS A 143 9.08 -6.64 -3.61
CA LYS A 143 8.83 -5.69 -2.53
C LYS A 143 8.27 -4.41 -3.13
N LEU A 144 7.07 -4.01 -2.69
CA LEU A 144 6.38 -2.80 -3.16
C LEU A 144 6.88 -1.55 -2.43
N SER A 145 6.97 -1.61 -1.10
CA SER A 145 7.34 -0.46 -0.26
C SER A 145 7.74 -0.90 1.14
N ASN A 146 7.98 0.08 2.00
CA ASN A 146 7.99 -0.10 3.45
C ASN A 146 6.61 0.21 4.04
N SER A 147 6.26 -0.49 5.12
CA SER A 147 5.10 -0.22 5.95
C SER A 147 5.54 0.23 7.33
N GLU A 148 5.20 1.44 7.69
CA GLU A 148 5.53 2.04 8.97
C GLU A 148 4.55 1.56 10.05
N PHE A 149 5.06 1.28 11.25
CA PHE A 149 4.23 1.06 12.43
C PHE A 149 3.89 2.40 13.07
N GLN A 150 2.66 2.82 12.90
CA GLN A 150 2.16 4.16 13.21
C GLN A 150 1.22 4.08 14.41
N ILE A 151 1.50 4.82 15.47
CA ILE A 151 0.64 4.89 16.67
C ILE A 151 0.18 6.34 16.86
N LEU A 152 -1.07 6.61 16.54
CA LEU A 152 -1.71 7.90 16.83
C LEU A 152 -2.32 7.84 18.22
N ALA A 153 -2.01 8.82 19.08
CA ALA A 153 -2.48 8.89 20.45
C ALA A 153 -3.06 10.28 20.75
N ARG A 154 -3.83 10.36 21.84
CA ARG A 154 -4.23 11.63 22.44
C ARG A 154 -3.06 12.25 23.18
N LYS A 155 -3.06 13.57 23.35
CA LYS A 155 -1.97 14.34 23.98
C LYS A 155 -1.63 13.94 25.42
N ASP A 156 -2.57 13.33 26.15
CA ASP A 156 -2.37 12.83 27.52
C ASP A 156 -1.53 11.52 27.54
N ILE A 157 -1.34 10.89 26.41
CA ILE A 157 -0.40 9.78 26.19
C ILE A 157 0.86 10.35 25.57
N ALA A 158 1.78 10.82 26.39
CA ALA A 158 2.97 11.53 25.91
C ALA A 158 4.08 10.62 25.35
N SER A 159 4.10 9.36 25.77
CA SER A 159 5.14 8.39 25.43
C SER A 159 4.59 6.99 25.25
N LEU A 160 5.41 6.08 24.67
CA LEU A 160 5.06 4.66 24.56
C LEU A 160 4.81 4.01 25.94
N LYS A 161 5.50 4.46 27.00
CA LYS A 161 5.33 3.91 28.35
C LYS A 161 3.95 4.20 28.92
N ASP A 162 3.33 5.31 28.51
CA ASP A 162 1.98 5.69 28.95
C ASP A 162 0.90 4.79 28.36
N LEU A 163 1.26 3.91 27.40
CA LEU A 163 0.36 2.91 26.84
C LEU A 163 0.20 1.66 27.73
N GLU A 164 1.00 1.51 28.81
CA GLU A 164 0.85 0.38 29.74
C GLU A 164 -0.58 0.35 30.31
N GLY A 165 -1.26 -0.80 30.13
CA GLY A 165 -2.65 -0.99 30.55
C GLY A 165 -3.70 -0.21 29.76
N LYS A 166 -3.33 0.53 28.70
CA LYS A 166 -4.23 1.38 27.92
C LYS A 166 -4.93 0.63 26.80
N LYS A 167 -6.09 1.17 26.38
CA LYS A 167 -6.87 0.65 25.28
C LYS A 167 -6.30 1.13 23.93
N VAL A 168 -5.76 0.22 23.14
CA VAL A 168 -5.17 0.51 21.83
C VAL A 168 -5.93 -0.23 20.74
N SER A 169 -6.46 0.51 19.76
CA SER A 169 -7.05 -0.13 18.59
C SER A 169 -5.96 -0.68 17.67
N CYS A 170 -5.99 -1.99 17.47
CA CYS A 170 -5.05 -2.77 16.64
C CYS A 170 -5.69 -3.34 15.37
N PHE A 171 -6.82 -2.79 14.92
CA PHE A 171 -7.58 -3.25 13.76
C PHE A 171 -8.00 -4.72 13.88
N LYS A 172 -8.21 -5.43 12.76
CA LYS A 172 -8.63 -6.85 12.75
C LYS A 172 -7.50 -7.77 13.25
N ALA A 173 -7.86 -8.81 14.00
CA ALA A 173 -6.89 -9.69 14.67
C ALA A 173 -5.86 -10.37 13.74
N LEU A 174 -6.28 -10.81 12.54
CA LEU A 174 -5.38 -11.43 11.55
C LEU A 174 -4.92 -10.47 10.44
N SER A 175 -5.16 -9.17 10.61
CA SER A 175 -4.57 -8.16 9.73
C SER A 175 -3.09 -7.95 10.07
N SER A 176 -2.30 -7.39 9.15
CA SER A 176 -0.92 -6.99 9.42
C SER A 176 -0.80 -6.13 10.68
N THR A 177 -1.73 -5.17 10.89
CA THR A 177 -1.75 -4.34 12.11
C THR A 177 -1.99 -5.17 13.38
N GLY A 178 -2.97 -6.07 13.37
CA GLY A 178 -3.27 -6.90 14.54
C GLY A 178 -2.09 -7.79 14.93
N LEU A 179 -1.48 -8.45 13.95
CA LEU A 179 -0.31 -9.30 14.15
C LEU A 179 0.93 -8.49 14.60
N ALA A 180 1.13 -7.29 14.00
CA ALA A 180 2.21 -6.39 14.37
C ALA A 180 2.04 -5.84 15.79
N CYS A 181 0.83 -5.44 16.20
CA CYS A 181 0.56 -5.03 17.58
C CYS A 181 0.99 -6.10 18.56
N ASP A 182 0.52 -7.34 18.40
CA ASP A 182 0.86 -8.44 19.30
C ASP A 182 2.38 -8.65 19.40
N LYS A 183 3.08 -8.56 18.28
CA LYS A 183 4.52 -8.78 18.22
C LYS A 183 5.31 -7.59 18.77
N ILE A 184 5.02 -6.38 18.28
CA ILE A 184 5.79 -5.17 18.59
C ILE A 184 5.60 -4.76 20.05
N PHE A 185 4.36 -4.71 20.57
CA PHE A 185 4.12 -4.38 21.97
C PHE A 185 4.75 -5.41 22.93
N LYS A 186 4.75 -6.70 22.55
CA LYS A 186 5.49 -7.73 23.31
C LYS A 186 7.00 -7.47 23.30
N MET A 187 7.60 -7.12 22.16
CA MET A 187 9.04 -6.78 22.06
C MET A 187 9.35 -5.51 22.87
N LEU A 188 8.44 -4.55 22.89
CA LEU A 188 8.53 -3.35 23.73
C LEU A 188 8.35 -3.65 25.22
N GLY A 189 7.84 -4.84 25.59
CA GLY A 189 7.49 -5.21 26.96
C GLY A 189 6.36 -4.36 27.53
N LEU A 190 5.40 -3.95 26.70
CA LEU A 190 4.21 -3.18 27.06
C LEU A 190 2.97 -4.07 27.01
N ASN A 191 2.20 -4.07 28.09
CA ASN A 191 0.94 -4.80 28.19
C ASN A 191 -0.21 -3.82 27.92
N ILE A 192 -0.61 -3.73 26.65
CA ILE A 192 -1.78 -2.93 26.25
C ILE A 192 -3.06 -3.75 26.39
N GLN A 193 -4.22 -3.08 26.29
CA GLN A 193 -5.52 -3.71 26.06
C GLN A 193 -5.86 -3.60 24.56
N PRO A 194 -5.53 -4.62 23.73
CA PRO A 194 -5.73 -4.53 22.28
C PRO A 194 -7.22 -4.66 21.96
N LEU A 195 -7.73 -3.75 21.13
CA LEU A 195 -9.08 -3.75 20.60
C LEU A 195 -9.06 -3.95 19.09
N HIS A 196 -9.94 -4.83 18.59
CA HIS A 196 -10.02 -5.17 17.17
C HIS A 196 -11.19 -4.45 16.49
N LEU A 197 -11.07 -3.12 16.40
CA LEU A 197 -12.10 -2.24 15.88
C LEU A 197 -11.92 -1.96 14.39
N ASP A 198 -13.02 -1.68 13.69
CA ASP A 198 -12.97 -1.10 12.35
C ASP A 198 -12.38 0.31 12.38
N GLN A 199 -11.99 0.80 11.19
CA GLN A 199 -11.32 2.09 11.08
C GLN A 199 -12.19 3.25 11.54
N GLU A 200 -13.45 3.28 11.14
CA GLU A 200 -14.42 4.32 11.48
C GLU A 200 -14.72 4.30 12.99
N GLU A 201 -14.92 3.11 13.54
CA GLU A 201 -15.16 2.93 14.97
C GLU A 201 -13.95 3.33 15.80
N ALA A 202 -12.75 2.90 15.43
CA ALA A 202 -11.51 3.28 16.10
C ALA A 202 -11.30 4.80 16.08
N SER A 203 -11.58 5.45 14.93
CA SER A 203 -11.46 6.89 14.79
C SER A 203 -12.45 7.64 15.69
N ALA A 204 -13.71 7.20 15.74
CA ALA A 204 -14.73 7.79 16.60
C ALA A 204 -14.38 7.62 18.09
N LYS A 205 -13.94 6.42 18.50
CA LYS A 205 -13.59 6.11 19.89
C LYS A 205 -12.32 6.83 20.36
N LEU A 206 -11.34 7.06 19.47
CA LEU A 206 -10.16 7.87 19.83
C LEU A 206 -10.56 9.34 20.05
N LYS A 207 -11.43 9.89 19.20
CA LYS A 207 -11.93 11.26 19.34
C LYS A 207 -12.82 11.46 20.58
N SER A 208 -13.63 10.46 20.92
CA SER A 208 -14.47 10.50 22.15
C SER A 208 -13.68 10.23 23.44
N GLY A 209 -12.44 9.71 23.34
CA GLY A 209 -11.63 9.34 24.49
C GLY A 209 -11.96 7.96 25.08
N GLU A 210 -12.75 7.14 24.38
CA GLU A 210 -13.04 5.77 24.80
C GLU A 210 -11.85 4.82 24.64
N ILE A 211 -10.92 5.14 23.71
CA ILE A 211 -9.62 4.50 23.55
C ILE A 211 -8.50 5.53 23.64
N ASP A 212 -7.29 5.06 23.96
CA ASP A 212 -6.15 5.92 24.24
C ASP A 212 -5.26 6.13 23.02
N ALA A 213 -5.16 5.11 22.16
CA ALA A 213 -4.37 5.16 20.94
C ALA A 213 -4.96 4.27 19.83
N PHE A 214 -4.46 4.49 18.63
CA PHE A 214 -4.90 3.86 17.41
C PHE A 214 -3.68 3.50 16.54
N ALA A 215 -3.38 2.22 16.42
CA ALA A 215 -2.23 1.74 15.67
C ALA A 215 -2.57 1.34 14.24
N ARG A 216 -1.61 1.52 13.33
CA ARG A 216 -1.60 0.96 11.96
C ARG A 216 -0.20 0.49 11.59
N TYR A 217 -0.14 -0.65 10.94
CA TYR A 217 1.07 -1.18 10.32
C TYR A 217 0.82 -1.27 8.81
N ALA A 218 1.15 -0.21 8.12
CA ALA A 218 0.93 -0.04 6.69
C ALA A 218 1.70 1.18 6.18
N GLY A 219 1.90 1.28 4.86
CA GLY A 219 2.59 2.41 4.24
C GLY A 219 1.96 3.76 4.57
N ALA A 220 2.78 4.72 4.94
CA ALA A 220 2.38 6.12 5.10
C ALA A 220 2.39 6.86 3.74
N PRO A 221 1.43 7.78 3.49
CA PRO A 221 0.33 8.18 4.35
C PRO A 221 -0.82 7.16 4.37
N HIS A 222 -1.37 6.88 5.55
CA HIS A 222 -2.52 6.00 5.70
C HIS A 222 -3.82 6.82 5.88
N GLY A 223 -4.86 6.47 5.11
CA GLY A 223 -6.13 7.19 5.10
C GLY A 223 -6.87 7.22 6.45
N ALA A 224 -6.59 6.27 7.34
CA ALA A 224 -7.17 6.22 8.68
C ALA A 224 -6.85 7.44 9.54
N PHE A 225 -5.74 8.14 9.26
CA PHE A 225 -5.32 9.32 10.02
C PHE A 225 -5.79 10.64 9.40
N LYS A 226 -6.49 10.60 8.26
CA LYS A 226 -7.15 11.78 7.72
C LYS A 226 -8.20 12.31 8.72
N GLY A 227 -8.21 13.61 8.92
CA GLY A 227 -9.16 14.25 9.84
C GLY A 227 -8.79 14.21 11.32
N PHE A 228 -7.52 13.86 11.63
CA PHE A 228 -6.91 14.13 12.93
C PHE A 228 -5.91 15.28 12.79
N LYS A 229 -5.85 16.13 13.83
CA LYS A 229 -4.99 17.31 13.85
C LYS A 229 -4.25 17.44 15.17
N ALA A 230 -3.03 17.97 15.12
CA ALA A 230 -2.23 18.25 16.31
C ALA A 230 -2.90 19.29 17.22
N GLU A 231 -3.56 20.31 16.65
CA GLU A 231 -4.31 21.34 17.38
C GLU A 231 -5.50 20.78 18.15
N GLU A 232 -6.06 19.63 17.72
CA GLU A 232 -7.13 18.91 18.41
C GLU A 232 -6.58 17.97 19.51
N GLY A 233 -5.26 17.94 19.71
CA GLY A 233 -4.62 17.15 20.75
C GLY A 233 -4.29 15.71 20.32
N PHE A 234 -4.04 15.47 19.05
CA PHE A 234 -3.55 14.18 18.53
C PHE A 234 -2.11 14.27 18.07
N HIS A 235 -1.35 13.20 18.25
CA HIS A 235 0.03 13.12 17.76
C HIS A 235 0.46 11.65 17.57
N PHE A 236 1.50 11.46 16.78
CA PHE A 236 2.14 10.16 16.65
C PHE A 236 3.17 9.93 17.76
N LEU A 237 3.17 8.73 18.35
CA LEU A 237 4.19 8.33 19.32
C LEU A 237 5.46 7.87 18.59
N PRO A 238 6.63 8.39 18.99
CA PRO A 238 7.89 7.97 18.40
C PRO A 238 8.30 6.57 18.85
N ILE A 239 8.97 5.81 17.96
CA ILE A 239 9.60 4.53 18.27
C ILE A 239 11.07 4.64 17.84
N ASP A 240 11.94 4.93 18.78
CA ASP A 240 13.40 5.05 18.59
C ASP A 240 14.16 4.68 19.89
N GLY A 241 15.49 4.77 19.85
CA GLY A 241 16.34 4.48 20.99
C GLY A 241 16.22 5.46 22.16
N GLN A 242 15.45 6.56 22.03
CA GLN A 242 15.16 7.50 23.12
C GLN A 242 13.80 7.20 23.76
N SER A 243 12.83 6.79 22.95
CA SER A 243 11.46 6.47 23.40
C SER A 243 11.37 5.10 24.09
N VAL A 244 12.30 4.19 23.78
CA VAL A 244 12.43 2.87 24.40
C VAL A 244 13.87 2.65 24.89
N SER A 245 14.12 1.59 25.69
CA SER A 245 15.51 1.28 26.06
C SER A 245 16.33 0.88 24.83
N PRO A 246 17.65 1.18 24.82
CA PRO A 246 18.53 0.79 23.70
C PRO A 246 18.50 -0.70 23.38
N GLU A 247 18.38 -1.57 24.38
CA GLU A 247 18.26 -3.02 24.22
C GLU A 247 16.99 -3.38 23.41
N LYS A 248 15.82 -2.92 23.87
CA LYS A 248 14.54 -3.17 23.19
C LYS A 248 14.49 -2.58 21.77
N PHE A 249 15.11 -1.42 21.58
CA PHE A 249 15.22 -0.85 20.24
C PHE A 249 16.15 -1.68 19.35
N GLY A 250 17.25 -2.20 19.92
CA GLY A 250 18.12 -3.15 19.23
C GLY A 250 17.38 -4.40 18.76
N ASP A 251 16.54 -4.99 19.61
CA ASP A 251 15.69 -6.12 19.27
C ASP A 251 14.70 -5.79 18.13
N LEU A 252 14.07 -4.61 18.20
CA LEU A 252 13.16 -4.16 17.15
C LEU A 252 13.85 -4.03 15.80
N ILE A 253 15.01 -3.37 15.74
CA ILE A 253 15.75 -3.16 14.47
C ILE A 253 16.42 -4.43 13.94
N GLY A 254 16.54 -5.48 14.76
CA GLY A 254 16.88 -6.83 14.30
C GLY A 254 15.79 -7.47 13.42
N THR A 255 14.56 -6.95 13.47
CA THR A 255 13.41 -7.45 12.67
C THR A 255 12.88 -6.39 11.70
N TYR A 256 12.86 -5.14 12.11
CA TYR A 256 12.30 -4.00 11.39
C TYR A 256 13.38 -3.00 11.03
N SER A 257 13.17 -2.23 9.99
CA SER A 257 14.06 -1.11 9.63
C SER A 257 13.61 0.16 10.33
N PRO A 258 14.55 1.03 10.80
CA PRO A 258 14.20 2.39 11.22
C PRO A 258 13.52 3.16 10.09
N ALA A 259 12.48 3.92 10.43
CA ALA A 259 11.69 4.70 9.47
C ALA A 259 11.26 6.05 10.07
N LEU A 260 10.72 6.93 9.23
CA LEU A 260 10.26 8.25 9.63
C LEU A 260 8.86 8.51 9.07
N LEU A 261 7.95 8.96 9.92
CA LEU A 261 6.72 9.60 9.48
C LEU A 261 7.02 11.08 9.22
N LYS A 262 6.85 11.50 7.98
CA LYS A 262 7.24 12.84 7.52
C LYS A 262 6.06 13.81 7.50
N THR A 263 6.36 15.11 7.55
CA THR A 263 5.34 16.16 7.41
C THR A 263 4.54 16.03 6.11
N GLU A 264 5.19 15.65 5.00
CA GLU A 264 4.53 15.50 3.69
C GLU A 264 3.43 14.41 3.72
N TYR A 265 3.57 13.41 4.61
CA TYR A 265 2.55 12.38 4.81
C TYR A 265 1.37 12.87 5.65
N TYR A 266 1.67 13.68 6.68
CA TYR A 266 0.70 14.11 7.69
C TYR A 266 0.88 15.57 8.09
N PRO A 267 0.64 16.54 7.18
CA PRO A 267 0.93 17.96 7.45
C PRO A 267 0.10 18.58 8.57
N GLN A 268 -1.02 17.94 8.95
CA GLN A 268 -1.86 18.39 10.05
C GLN A 268 -1.47 17.81 11.43
N LEU A 269 -0.62 16.77 11.43
CA LEU A 269 -0.18 16.07 12.65
C LEU A 269 1.30 16.27 12.95
N ILE A 270 2.11 16.55 11.94
CA ILE A 270 3.55 16.70 12.04
C ILE A 270 3.91 18.09 11.55
N ALA A 271 4.52 18.89 12.43
CA ALA A 271 4.93 20.26 12.11
C ALA A 271 5.93 20.30 10.93
N PRO A 272 5.99 21.42 10.18
CA PRO A 272 6.97 21.62 9.12
C PRO A 272 8.40 21.29 9.59
N ASP A 273 9.18 20.68 8.71
CA ASP A 273 10.59 20.29 8.96
C ASP A 273 10.80 19.34 10.14
N LYS A 274 9.73 18.69 10.60
CA LYS A 274 9.78 17.64 11.62
C LYS A 274 9.47 16.27 11.01
N ALA A 275 9.90 15.24 11.73
CA ALA A 275 9.55 13.87 11.45
C ALA A 275 9.40 13.11 12.76
N VAL A 276 8.56 12.07 12.77
CA VAL A 276 8.39 11.19 13.92
C VAL A 276 9.10 9.87 13.62
N PRO A 277 10.11 9.48 14.40
CA PRO A 277 10.79 8.21 14.22
C PRO A 277 9.84 7.04 14.50
N THR A 278 9.98 5.99 13.70
CA THR A 278 9.25 4.73 13.86
C THR A 278 10.04 3.57 13.27
N ILE A 279 9.43 2.40 13.19
CA ILE A 279 9.96 1.20 12.56
C ILE A 279 9.08 0.80 11.38
N ALA A 280 9.67 0.12 10.39
CA ALA A 280 8.95 -0.35 9.22
C ALA A 280 9.36 -1.77 8.82
N GLY A 281 8.40 -2.51 8.30
CA GLY A 281 8.60 -3.78 7.60
C GLY A 281 8.52 -3.63 6.09
N SER A 282 8.45 -4.76 5.39
CA SER A 282 8.40 -4.81 3.93
C SER A 282 7.03 -5.25 3.44
N THR A 283 6.40 -4.42 2.63
CA THR A 283 5.16 -4.78 1.91
C THR A 283 5.51 -5.55 0.65
N LEU A 284 4.92 -6.72 0.48
CA LEU A 284 5.18 -7.64 -0.62
C LEU A 284 3.94 -7.84 -1.49
N LEU A 285 4.16 -7.95 -2.80
CA LEU A 285 3.22 -8.59 -3.70
C LEU A 285 3.57 -10.07 -3.75
N VAL A 286 2.69 -10.91 -3.22
CA VAL A 286 2.87 -12.37 -3.14
C VAL A 286 1.95 -13.09 -4.11
N VAL A 287 2.34 -14.31 -4.45
CA VAL A 287 1.65 -15.18 -5.42
C VAL A 287 1.74 -16.62 -4.94
N TYR A 288 0.76 -17.45 -5.30
CA TYR A 288 0.88 -18.89 -5.14
C TYR A 288 2.01 -19.41 -6.04
N ASN A 289 2.80 -20.36 -5.56
CA ASN A 289 3.88 -20.99 -6.33
C ASN A 289 3.28 -21.97 -7.37
N TRP A 290 2.71 -21.42 -8.45
CA TRP A 290 2.13 -22.21 -9.52
C TRP A 290 3.17 -23.07 -10.24
N PRO A 291 2.86 -24.34 -10.57
CA PRO A 291 3.74 -25.17 -11.41
C PRO A 291 4.01 -24.53 -12.77
N ALA A 292 5.27 -24.59 -13.20
CA ALA A 292 5.67 -24.07 -14.51
C ALA A 292 4.87 -24.70 -15.66
N GLY A 293 4.51 -23.89 -16.66
CA GLY A 293 3.75 -24.29 -17.83
C GLY A 293 2.24 -24.40 -17.64
N GLY A 294 1.73 -24.26 -16.42
CA GLY A 294 0.28 -24.23 -16.17
C GLY A 294 -0.35 -22.88 -16.55
N ASP A 295 -1.66 -22.86 -16.82
CA ASP A 295 -2.40 -21.65 -17.24
C ASP A 295 -2.21 -20.49 -16.28
N ARG A 296 -2.29 -20.73 -14.98
CA ARG A 296 -2.10 -19.67 -13.97
C ARG A 296 -0.66 -19.16 -13.91
N TYR A 297 0.33 -20.06 -14.04
CA TYR A 297 1.72 -19.68 -14.15
C TYR A 297 1.94 -18.74 -15.35
N ASN A 298 1.37 -19.09 -16.51
CA ASN A 298 1.52 -18.30 -17.74
C ASN A 298 0.85 -16.92 -17.62
N ARG A 299 -0.35 -16.85 -17.03
CA ARG A 299 -1.05 -15.57 -16.78
C ARG A 299 -0.28 -14.66 -15.84
N VAL A 300 0.21 -15.21 -14.74
CA VAL A 300 1.01 -14.44 -13.77
C VAL A 300 2.34 -14.02 -14.39
N THR A 301 2.95 -14.86 -15.23
CA THR A 301 4.17 -14.49 -15.98
C THR A 301 3.90 -13.31 -16.92
N LYS A 302 2.80 -13.34 -17.67
CA LYS A 302 2.37 -12.22 -18.53
C LYS A 302 2.16 -10.94 -17.72
N PHE A 303 1.52 -11.06 -16.56
CA PHE A 303 1.34 -9.95 -15.61
C PHE A 303 2.69 -9.39 -15.15
N ILE A 304 3.62 -10.24 -14.70
CA ILE A 304 4.93 -9.81 -14.19
C ILE A 304 5.70 -9.02 -15.25
N ASN A 305 5.76 -9.52 -16.47
CA ASN A 305 6.42 -8.83 -17.57
C ASN A 305 5.81 -7.44 -17.79
N LYS A 306 4.49 -7.34 -17.94
CA LYS A 306 3.79 -6.06 -18.09
C LYS A 306 4.01 -5.13 -16.89
N PHE A 307 3.96 -5.64 -15.68
CA PHE A 307 4.11 -4.86 -14.47
C PHE A 307 5.52 -4.28 -14.37
N PHE A 308 6.54 -5.10 -14.57
CA PHE A 308 7.93 -4.66 -14.46
C PHE A 308 8.36 -3.75 -15.62
N ASP A 309 7.89 -3.99 -16.84
CA ASP A 309 8.15 -3.12 -17.99
C ASP A 309 7.56 -1.71 -17.82
N ASN A 310 6.55 -1.56 -16.94
CA ASN A 310 5.85 -0.29 -16.72
C ASN A 310 6.14 0.37 -15.35
N ILE A 311 7.16 -0.07 -14.61
CA ILE A 311 7.45 0.43 -13.26
C ILE A 311 7.53 1.96 -13.18
N ALA A 312 8.14 2.63 -14.17
CA ALA A 312 8.25 4.09 -14.19
C ALA A 312 6.89 4.80 -14.22
N ARG A 313 5.84 4.18 -14.78
CA ARG A 313 4.49 4.77 -14.87
C ARG A 313 3.75 4.82 -13.53
N PHE A 314 4.21 4.08 -12.53
CA PHE A 314 3.64 4.08 -11.18
C PHE A 314 4.11 5.27 -10.34
N GLN A 315 5.19 5.95 -10.74
CA GLN A 315 5.77 7.08 -10.00
C GLN A 315 5.14 8.43 -10.42
N GLY A 316 4.09 8.41 -11.25
CA GLY A 316 3.38 9.60 -11.72
C GLY A 316 2.42 10.20 -10.69
N PRO A 317 1.94 11.43 -10.94
CA PRO A 317 0.96 12.08 -10.08
C PRO A 317 -0.36 11.29 -10.01
N GLY A 318 -1.04 11.37 -8.87
CA GLY A 318 -2.31 10.67 -8.63
C GLY A 318 -2.18 9.20 -8.26
N ARG A 319 -0.96 8.66 -8.15
CA ARG A 319 -0.66 7.32 -7.68
C ARG A 319 -0.34 7.30 -6.19
N GLN A 320 -0.38 6.11 -5.61
CA GLN A 320 0.05 5.89 -4.23
C GLN A 320 1.51 6.36 -4.06
N PRO A 321 1.80 7.31 -3.15
CA PRO A 321 3.16 7.89 -3.04
C PRO A 321 4.26 6.88 -2.74
N LYS A 322 3.91 5.74 -2.13
CA LYS A 322 4.84 4.66 -1.81
C LYS A 322 5.44 3.96 -3.03
N TRP A 323 4.93 4.18 -4.23
CA TRP A 323 5.58 3.72 -5.45
C TRP A 323 6.98 4.31 -5.65
N ALA A 324 7.28 5.46 -5.05
CA ALA A 324 8.65 6.01 -5.04
C ALA A 324 9.66 5.13 -4.30
N GLU A 325 9.20 4.22 -3.44
CA GLU A 325 10.04 3.30 -2.67
C GLU A 325 10.23 1.94 -3.33
N ILE A 326 9.54 1.66 -4.45
CA ILE A 326 9.59 0.34 -5.10
C ILE A 326 11.02 0.00 -5.51
N ASN A 327 11.42 -1.22 -5.18
CA ASN A 327 12.66 -1.82 -5.65
C ASN A 327 12.37 -3.26 -6.07
N ILE A 328 12.15 -3.46 -7.38
CA ILE A 328 11.81 -4.79 -7.93
C ILE A 328 12.91 -5.82 -7.75
N ALA A 329 14.16 -5.39 -7.60
CA ALA A 329 15.31 -6.26 -7.37
C ALA A 329 15.56 -6.57 -5.89
N ALA A 330 14.84 -5.92 -4.94
CA ALA A 330 15.07 -6.11 -3.52
C ALA A 330 14.90 -7.57 -3.10
N GLU A 331 15.91 -8.12 -2.45
CA GLU A 331 15.81 -9.40 -1.76
C GLU A 331 15.08 -9.22 -0.43
N VAL A 332 14.28 -10.22 -0.08
CA VAL A 332 13.51 -10.21 1.17
C VAL A 332 13.91 -11.44 1.99
N PRO A 333 14.58 -11.25 3.13
CA PRO A 333 15.05 -12.36 3.96
C PRO A 333 13.91 -13.31 4.34
N GLY A 334 14.13 -14.60 4.18
CA GLY A 334 13.15 -15.65 4.51
C GLY A 334 12.05 -15.86 3.46
N TRP A 335 12.13 -15.18 2.30
CA TRP A 335 11.19 -15.33 1.20
C TRP A 335 11.87 -15.81 -0.07
N THR A 336 11.20 -16.67 -0.82
CA THR A 336 11.61 -17.11 -2.15
C THR A 336 10.92 -16.27 -3.21
N ARG A 337 11.68 -15.72 -4.16
CA ARG A 337 11.10 -14.99 -5.28
C ARG A 337 10.44 -15.95 -6.27
N PHE A 338 9.31 -15.58 -6.81
CA PHE A 338 8.63 -16.36 -7.85
C PHE A 338 9.49 -16.43 -9.13
N GLY A 339 9.62 -17.64 -9.70
CA GLY A 339 10.55 -17.92 -10.80
C GLY A 339 10.46 -16.91 -11.97
N PRO A 340 9.29 -16.61 -12.53
CA PRO A 340 9.15 -15.61 -13.59
C PRO A 340 9.65 -14.21 -13.22
N ALA A 341 9.45 -13.78 -11.99
CA ALA A 341 9.96 -12.48 -11.53
C ALA A 341 11.50 -12.47 -11.47
N GLN A 342 12.11 -13.57 -11.02
CA GLN A 342 13.56 -13.71 -11.03
C GLN A 342 14.10 -13.77 -12.46
N ALA A 343 13.44 -14.54 -13.33
CA ALA A 343 13.85 -14.67 -14.73
C ALA A 343 13.81 -13.32 -15.48
N TRP A 344 12.78 -12.50 -15.24
CA TRP A 344 12.72 -11.15 -15.79
C TRP A 344 13.91 -10.29 -15.33
N LEU A 345 14.20 -10.31 -14.01
CA LEU A 345 15.32 -9.55 -13.44
C LEU A 345 16.67 -10.01 -14.03
N ASP A 346 16.87 -11.31 -14.19
CA ASP A 346 18.12 -11.86 -14.71
C ASP A 346 18.31 -11.48 -16.19
N ALA A 347 17.23 -11.50 -16.98
CA ALA A 347 17.25 -11.06 -18.36
C ALA A 347 17.60 -9.57 -18.51
N HIS A 348 17.12 -8.72 -17.59
CA HIS A 348 17.32 -7.26 -17.64
C HIS A 348 18.61 -6.78 -16.93
N LYS A 349 19.19 -7.59 -16.03
CA LYS A 349 20.53 -7.32 -15.48
C LYS A 349 21.62 -7.31 -16.55
N GLN A 350 21.46 -8.11 -17.60
CA GLN A 350 22.42 -8.18 -18.72
C GLN A 350 22.31 -6.98 -19.67
N ALA A 351 21.12 -6.35 -19.77
CA ALA A 351 20.89 -5.20 -20.63
C ALA A 351 21.43 -3.88 -20.04
N ASP A 352 21.45 -3.77 -18.72
CA ASP A 352 21.81 -2.50 -18.02
C ASP A 352 23.27 -2.43 -17.53
N GLY A 353 24.14 -3.35 -17.91
CA GLY A 353 25.59 -3.28 -17.60
C GLY A 353 25.87 -3.02 -16.11
N GLY A 354 25.12 -3.62 -15.21
CA GLY A 354 25.33 -3.60 -13.76
C GLY A 354 24.87 -2.32 -13.06
N GLY A 355 23.72 -2.33 -12.45
CA GLY A 355 23.39 -1.38 -11.39
C GLY A 355 21.92 -1.01 -11.31
N GLY A 356 21.22 -1.56 -10.34
CA GLY A 356 19.88 -1.16 -9.95
C GLY A 356 19.76 0.36 -9.74
N ALA A 357 18.82 0.94 -10.44
CA ALA A 357 18.62 2.36 -10.59
C ALA A 357 18.23 3.09 -9.29
N ASN A 358 18.75 4.30 -9.16
CA ASN A 358 18.28 5.50 -8.43
C ASN A 358 17.44 5.26 -7.14
N THR A 359 18.09 4.76 -6.09
CA THR A 359 17.65 5.13 -4.75
C THR A 359 18.36 6.45 -4.33
N PRO A 360 17.72 7.34 -3.52
CA PRO A 360 18.39 8.52 -2.98
C PRO A 360 19.74 8.19 -2.29
N VAL A 361 19.84 7.01 -1.71
CA VAL A 361 21.07 6.49 -1.10
C VAL A 361 22.15 6.22 -2.16
N ARG A 362 21.78 5.71 -3.33
CA ARG A 362 22.73 5.45 -4.41
C ARG A 362 23.17 6.73 -5.10
N ALA A 363 22.25 7.65 -5.37
CA ALA A 363 22.59 8.97 -5.89
C ALA A 363 23.55 9.68 -4.94
N ALA A 364 23.30 9.66 -3.64
CA ALA A 364 24.17 10.18 -2.62
C ALA A 364 25.51 9.42 -2.53
N PHE A 365 25.51 8.11 -2.79
CA PHE A 365 26.74 7.31 -2.85
C PHE A 365 27.58 7.64 -4.08
N GLU A 366 26.99 7.83 -5.25
CA GLU A 366 27.70 8.27 -6.46
C GLU A 366 28.30 9.70 -6.27
N GLU A 367 27.58 10.59 -5.62
CA GLU A 367 28.09 11.91 -5.23
C GLU A 367 29.26 11.78 -4.22
N PHE A 368 29.14 10.88 -3.25
CA PHE A 368 30.19 10.58 -2.28
C PHE A 368 31.48 10.04 -2.95
N ILE A 369 31.31 9.16 -3.96
CA ILE A 369 32.45 8.67 -4.77
C ILE A 369 33.06 9.80 -5.57
N LYS A 370 32.27 10.60 -6.29
CA LYS A 370 32.72 11.72 -7.09
C LYS A 370 33.54 12.75 -6.27
N ALA A 371 33.13 12.97 -5.01
CA ALA A 371 33.84 13.90 -4.13
C ALA A 371 35.20 13.36 -3.63
N ARG A 372 35.50 12.07 -3.75
CA ARG A 372 36.71 11.42 -3.22
C ARG A 372 37.66 10.86 -4.26
N HIS A 373 37.20 10.71 -5.51
CA HIS A 373 38.00 10.17 -6.61
C HIS A 373 38.13 11.19 -7.76
N LYS A 374 39.28 11.16 -8.44
CA LYS A 374 39.51 12.03 -9.60
C LYS A 374 38.68 11.52 -10.81
N PRO A 375 38.22 12.46 -11.67
CA PRO A 375 37.56 12.08 -12.90
C PRO A 375 38.42 11.13 -13.74
N GLY A 376 37.88 9.93 -14.08
CA GLY A 376 38.58 8.92 -14.88
C GLY A 376 39.32 7.83 -14.09
N GLU A 377 39.31 7.87 -12.77
CA GLU A 377 39.87 6.82 -11.92
C GLU A 377 38.95 5.59 -11.89
N THR A 378 39.47 4.39 -12.24
CA THR A 378 38.71 3.15 -12.22
C THR A 378 38.74 2.53 -10.83
N ILE A 379 37.57 2.36 -10.23
CA ILE A 379 37.40 1.77 -8.89
C ILE A 379 37.03 0.29 -9.08
N SER A 380 37.78 -0.63 -8.43
CA SER A 380 37.44 -2.06 -8.48
C SER A 380 36.13 -2.33 -7.71
N LYS A 381 35.52 -3.50 -7.96
CA LYS A 381 34.28 -3.91 -7.26
C LYS A 381 34.50 -3.98 -5.75
N GLU A 382 35.62 -4.57 -5.31
CA GLU A 382 35.98 -4.70 -3.90
C GLU A 382 36.19 -3.32 -3.24
N GLN A 383 36.83 -2.39 -3.95
CA GLN A 383 36.99 -1.00 -3.49
C GLN A 383 35.65 -0.29 -3.40
N ARG A 384 34.75 -0.51 -4.37
CA ARG A 384 33.43 0.09 -4.37
C ARG A 384 32.55 -0.45 -3.22
N ASP A 385 32.62 -1.75 -2.93
CA ASP A 385 31.91 -2.38 -1.82
C ASP A 385 32.43 -1.87 -0.46
N ALA A 386 33.74 -1.71 -0.31
CA ALA A 386 34.35 -1.11 0.89
C ALA A 386 33.96 0.38 1.05
N LEU A 387 33.93 1.14 -0.03
CA LEU A 387 33.46 2.53 -0.04
C LEU A 387 31.97 2.63 0.29
N PHE A 388 31.16 1.68 -0.17
CA PHE A 388 29.75 1.66 0.17
C PHE A 388 29.53 1.40 1.67
N ALA A 389 30.28 0.49 2.29
CA ALA A 389 30.24 0.27 3.73
C ALA A 389 30.66 1.53 4.53
N GLN A 390 31.70 2.25 4.10
CA GLN A 390 32.11 3.53 4.69
C GLN A 390 31.03 4.60 4.49
N PHE A 391 30.45 4.70 3.31
CA PHE A 391 29.36 5.61 3.01
C PHE A 391 28.15 5.35 3.89
N MET A 392 27.76 4.10 4.09
CA MET A 392 26.62 3.74 4.96
C MET A 392 26.88 4.13 6.41
N THR A 393 28.11 3.98 6.90
CA THR A 393 28.51 4.43 8.24
C THR A 393 28.45 5.97 8.34
N TRP A 394 28.99 6.67 7.36
CA TRP A 394 28.91 8.13 7.27
C TRP A 394 27.45 8.61 7.11
N TRP A 395 26.68 8.01 6.22
CA TRP A 395 25.27 8.35 5.98
C TRP A 395 24.41 8.21 7.23
N SER A 396 24.65 7.17 8.03
CA SER A 396 23.97 6.98 9.32
C SER A 396 24.43 8.02 10.36
N SER A 397 25.70 8.43 10.37
CA SER A 397 26.21 9.46 11.28
C SER A 397 25.69 10.86 10.94
N GLN A 398 25.52 11.20 9.66
CA GLN A 398 24.93 12.49 9.24
C GLN A 398 23.47 12.62 9.70
N LYS A 399 22.72 11.52 9.76
CA LYS A 399 21.38 11.51 10.35
C LYS A 399 21.38 11.76 11.86
N THR A 400 22.48 11.55 12.52
CA THR A 400 22.65 11.82 13.97
C THR A 400 23.02 13.30 14.22
N VAL A 401 23.80 13.94 13.34
CA VAL A 401 24.22 15.35 13.47
C VAL A 401 23.11 16.34 13.06
N ALA A 402 22.22 15.97 12.15
CA ALA A 402 21.01 16.77 11.83
C ALA A 402 19.96 16.79 12.97
N ARG A 403 20.30 16.21 14.13
CA ARG A 403 19.48 16.14 15.35
C ARG A 403 20.02 17.00 16.51
N GLN A 404 21.05 17.79 16.28
CA GLN A 404 21.49 18.88 17.15
C GLN A 404 21.11 20.24 16.55
#